data_8083c7436ed7df6447c09360922db170
#
_entry.id   8083c7436ed7df6447c09360922db170
#
_cell.length_a   1.000
_cell.length_b   1.000
_cell.length_c   1.000
_cell.angle_alpha   90.00
_cell.angle_beta   90.00
_cell.angle_gamma   90.00
#
_symmetry.space_group_name_H-M   'P 1'
#
loop_
_entity.id
_entity.type
_entity.pdbx_description
1 polymer ?
#
loop_
_entity_poly.entity_id
_entity_poly.type
_entity_poly.pdbx_seq_one_letter_code
_entity_poly.pdbx_strand_id
1 'polypeptide(L)'
;MERHGSLIKVRPEKLAEYVKYHASVWPEVLDTITRCNIRNYSIYHKDGYLFSYFEYVGRDFQADTQKMAADPKTQEWWAIMKPMQAPLPTRAPGEWWAEMEEVFHLD
;
A
#
# COMPACT_ATOMS: atom_id res chain seq x y z
N MET A 1 -14.56 3.43 11.09
CA MET A 1 -13.32 2.76 10.65
C MET A 1 -13.60 2.03 9.35
N GLU A 2 -12.70 2.15 8.38
CA GLU A 2 -12.81 1.47 7.09
C GLU A 2 -11.70 0.44 6.98
N ARG A 3 -12.00 -0.71 6.40
CA ARG A 3 -11.02 -1.74 6.08
C ARG A 3 -10.75 -1.73 4.58
N HIS A 4 -9.49 -1.77 4.21
CA HIS A 4 -9.08 -1.74 2.80
C HIS A 4 -8.17 -2.92 2.49
N GLY A 5 -8.57 -3.72 1.52
CA GLY A 5 -7.74 -4.77 0.95
C GLY A 5 -7.38 -4.42 -0.47
N SER A 6 -6.12 -4.62 -0.86
CA SER A 6 -5.70 -4.34 -2.22
C SER A 6 -4.65 -5.35 -2.71
N LEU A 7 -4.46 -5.37 -4.02
CA LEU A 7 -3.66 -6.39 -4.70
C LEU A 7 -2.80 -5.74 -5.78
N ILE A 8 -1.53 -6.16 -5.84
CA ILE A 8 -0.61 -5.79 -6.91
C ILE A 8 0.37 -6.95 -7.10
N LYS A 9 1.05 -7.00 -8.24
CA LYS A 9 2.13 -7.98 -8.43
C LYS A 9 3.48 -7.34 -8.11
N VAL A 10 4.41 -8.15 -7.61
CA VAL A 10 5.82 -7.79 -7.53
C VAL A 10 6.57 -8.51 -8.64
N ARG A 11 7.48 -7.82 -9.31
CA ARG A 11 8.30 -8.44 -10.34
C ARG A 11 9.19 -9.52 -9.70
N PRO A 12 9.22 -10.76 -10.26
CA PRO A 12 9.95 -11.87 -9.62
C PRO A 12 11.42 -11.55 -9.35
N GLU A 13 12.08 -10.86 -10.28
CA GLU A 13 13.50 -10.49 -10.14
C GLU A 13 13.73 -9.39 -9.11
N LYS A 14 12.67 -8.76 -8.63
CA LYS A 14 12.73 -7.68 -7.62
C LYS A 14 12.22 -8.10 -6.26
N LEU A 15 11.69 -9.31 -6.11
CA LEU A 15 11.08 -9.74 -4.85
C LEU A 15 12.03 -9.64 -3.67
N ALA A 16 13.27 -10.13 -3.80
CA ALA A 16 14.24 -10.13 -2.70
C ALA A 16 14.56 -8.69 -2.26
N GLU A 17 14.74 -7.78 -3.22
CA GLU A 17 15.02 -6.37 -2.94
C GLU A 17 13.81 -5.70 -2.27
N TYR A 18 12.60 -5.98 -2.77
CA TYR A 18 11.35 -5.45 -2.22
C TYR A 18 11.18 -5.84 -0.75
N VAL A 19 11.40 -7.12 -0.43
CA VAL A 19 11.32 -7.64 0.94
C VAL A 19 12.37 -6.98 1.82
N LYS A 20 13.58 -6.79 1.32
CA LYS A 20 14.68 -6.17 2.07
C LYS A 20 14.35 -4.71 2.44
N TYR A 21 13.77 -3.94 1.50
CA TYR A 21 13.33 -2.57 1.80
C TYR A 21 12.28 -2.56 2.90
N HIS A 22 11.34 -3.51 2.89
CA HIS A 22 10.25 -3.56 3.86
C HIS A 22 10.68 -4.08 5.24
N ALA A 23 11.86 -4.66 5.36
CA ALA A 23 12.44 -5.01 6.65
C ALA A 23 12.92 -3.75 7.41
N SER A 24 13.10 -2.63 6.71
CA SER A 24 13.61 -1.38 7.29
C SER A 24 12.95 -0.19 6.59
N VAL A 25 11.62 -0.10 6.68
CA VAL A 25 10.89 1.03 6.12
C VAL A 25 11.34 2.32 6.78
N TRP A 26 11.51 3.36 5.98
CA TRP A 26 12.00 4.66 6.47
C TRP A 26 11.07 5.21 7.56
N PRO A 27 11.63 5.68 8.71
CA PRO A 27 10.80 6.22 9.79
C PRO A 27 9.87 7.34 9.36
N GLU A 28 10.31 8.21 8.43
CA GLU A 28 9.49 9.32 7.94
C GLU A 28 8.27 8.81 7.17
N VAL A 29 8.40 7.70 6.44
CA VAL A 29 7.29 7.07 5.71
C VAL A 29 6.30 6.46 6.70
N LEU A 30 6.79 5.73 7.71
CA LEU A 30 5.95 5.15 8.75
C LEU A 30 5.17 6.24 9.50
N ASP A 31 5.83 7.34 9.81
CA ASP A 31 5.20 8.47 10.50
C ASP A 31 4.08 9.08 9.65
N THR A 32 4.31 9.28 8.37
CA THR A 32 3.30 9.82 7.45
C THR A 32 2.08 8.90 7.36
N ILE A 33 2.29 7.59 7.25
CA ILE A 33 1.21 6.61 7.23
C ILE A 33 0.35 6.76 8.49
N THR A 34 0.98 6.84 9.65
CA THR A 34 0.27 6.98 10.93
C THR A 34 -0.49 8.31 11.00
N ARG A 35 0.14 9.41 10.58
CA ARG A 35 -0.49 10.73 10.59
C ARG A 35 -1.65 10.83 9.60
N CYS A 36 -1.65 10.01 8.56
CA CYS A 36 -2.76 9.93 7.61
C CYS A 36 -3.84 8.95 8.04
N ASN A 37 -3.84 8.57 9.33
CA ASN A 37 -4.90 7.76 9.95
C ASN A 37 -5.00 6.32 9.44
N ILE A 38 -3.88 5.76 9.00
CA ILE A 38 -3.76 4.36 8.62
C ILE A 38 -3.27 3.55 9.83
N ARG A 39 -3.90 2.42 10.08
CA ARG A 39 -3.57 1.52 11.18
C ARG A 39 -3.56 0.07 10.71
N ASN A 40 -2.86 -0.79 11.45
CA ASN A 40 -2.85 -2.24 11.20
C ASN A 40 -2.57 -2.59 9.74
N TYR A 41 -1.57 -1.92 9.18
CA TYR A 41 -1.19 -2.06 7.78
C TYR A 41 -0.25 -3.26 7.63
N SER A 42 -0.64 -4.22 6.81
CA SER A 42 0.16 -5.41 6.52
C SER A 42 0.22 -5.67 5.02
N ILE A 43 1.34 -6.18 4.56
CA ILE A 43 1.51 -6.63 3.18
C ILE A 43 1.98 -8.08 3.22
N TYR A 44 1.30 -8.94 2.46
CA TYR A 44 1.62 -10.36 2.35
C TYR A 44 2.00 -10.68 0.91
N HIS A 45 2.88 -11.65 0.75
CA HIS A 45 3.31 -12.11 -0.57
C HIS A 45 2.94 -13.58 -0.77
N LYS A 46 2.42 -13.91 -1.95
CA LYS A 46 2.20 -15.28 -2.40
C LYS A 46 2.21 -15.32 -3.92
N ASP A 47 3.08 -16.17 -4.48
CA ASP A 47 3.13 -16.45 -5.92
C ASP A 47 3.28 -15.18 -6.79
N GLY A 48 4.09 -14.23 -6.34
CA GLY A 48 4.29 -12.96 -7.06
C GLY A 48 3.21 -11.92 -6.82
N TYR A 49 2.20 -12.22 -6.02
CA TYR A 49 1.15 -11.27 -5.63
C TYR A 49 1.45 -10.68 -4.28
N LEU A 50 1.20 -9.39 -4.14
CA LEU A 50 1.25 -8.67 -2.87
C LEU A 50 -0.18 -8.35 -2.47
N PHE A 51 -0.57 -8.82 -1.30
CA PHE A 51 -1.88 -8.55 -0.71
C PHE A 51 -1.70 -7.57 0.42
N SER A 52 -2.37 -6.43 0.37
CA SER A 52 -2.30 -5.47 1.45
C SER A 52 -3.62 -5.37 2.19
N TYR A 53 -3.53 -5.14 3.49
CA TYR A 53 -4.66 -4.84 4.35
C TYR A 53 -4.29 -3.66 5.23
N PHE A 54 -5.19 -2.71 5.36
CA PHE A 54 -5.05 -1.69 6.39
C PHE A 54 -6.42 -1.20 6.86
N GLU A 55 -6.42 -0.52 8.00
CA GLU A 55 -7.58 0.12 8.57
C GLU A 55 -7.41 1.62 8.51
N TYR A 56 -8.47 2.31 8.12
CA TYR A 56 -8.49 3.75 8.10
C TYR A 56 -9.38 4.26 9.24
N VAL A 57 -8.83 5.09 10.11
CA VAL A 57 -9.52 5.60 11.30
C VAL A 57 -9.79 7.09 11.25
N GLY A 58 -9.58 7.73 10.09
CA GLY A 58 -9.86 9.14 9.88
C GLY A 58 -11.31 9.41 9.47
N ARG A 59 -11.54 10.62 8.98
CA ARG A 59 -12.87 11.08 8.59
C ARG A 59 -13.02 11.34 7.09
N ASP A 60 -11.92 11.44 6.35
CA ASP A 60 -11.93 11.72 4.92
C ASP A 60 -10.74 10.99 4.30
N PHE A 61 -10.99 9.77 3.84
CA PHE A 61 -9.98 8.90 3.29
C PHE A 61 -9.30 9.54 2.08
N GLN A 62 -10.07 10.16 1.20
CA GLN A 62 -9.53 10.79 0.01
C GLN A 62 -8.59 11.94 0.36
N ALA A 63 -8.97 12.79 1.31
CA ALA A 63 -8.11 13.89 1.75
C ALA A 63 -6.82 13.38 2.40
N ASP A 64 -6.91 12.34 3.23
CA ASP A 64 -5.73 11.79 3.89
C ASP A 64 -4.80 11.07 2.93
N THR A 65 -5.34 10.36 1.94
CA THR A 65 -4.50 9.74 0.91
C THR A 65 -3.83 10.77 0.02
N GLN A 66 -4.48 11.91 -0.24
CA GLN A 66 -3.86 13.01 -0.97
C GLN A 66 -2.71 13.64 -0.17
N LYS A 67 -2.86 13.78 1.14
CA LYS A 67 -1.77 14.24 2.01
C LYS A 67 -0.58 13.30 1.97
N MET A 68 -0.83 12.00 1.99
CA MET A 68 0.22 10.99 1.89
C MET A 68 0.94 11.10 0.55
N ALA A 69 0.20 11.23 -0.54
CA ALA A 69 0.77 11.35 -1.88
C ALA A 69 1.57 12.65 -2.06
N ALA A 70 1.26 13.70 -1.31
CA ALA A 70 1.97 14.98 -1.37
C ALA A 70 3.24 14.99 -0.52
N ASP A 71 3.43 14.01 0.37
CA ASP A 71 4.60 13.95 1.25
C ASP A 71 5.88 13.62 0.46
N PRO A 72 6.92 14.46 0.51
CA PRO A 72 8.13 14.24 -0.28
C PRO A 72 8.84 12.92 0.01
N LYS A 73 8.92 12.50 1.26
CA LYS A 73 9.57 11.24 1.63
C LYS A 73 8.77 10.02 1.12
N THR A 74 7.47 10.10 1.19
CA THR A 74 6.59 9.06 0.64
C THR A 74 6.77 8.96 -0.88
N GLN A 75 6.87 10.09 -1.57
CA GLN A 75 7.13 10.11 -3.01
C GLN A 75 8.47 9.48 -3.37
N GLU A 76 9.52 9.76 -2.58
CA GLU A 76 10.83 9.11 -2.76
C GLU A 76 10.72 7.59 -2.59
N TRP A 77 10.01 7.15 -1.55
CA TRP A 77 9.78 5.72 -1.30
C TRP A 77 9.02 5.08 -2.46
N TRP A 78 7.94 5.70 -2.91
CA TRP A 78 7.16 5.18 -4.04
C TRP A 78 7.96 5.14 -5.33
N ALA A 79 8.85 6.10 -5.55
CA ALA A 79 9.71 6.11 -6.74
C ALA A 79 10.66 4.90 -6.78
N ILE A 80 11.00 4.35 -5.61
CA ILE A 80 11.78 3.12 -5.50
C ILE A 80 10.88 1.89 -5.65
N MET A 81 9.70 1.91 -5.01
CA MET A 81 8.79 0.75 -4.98
C MET A 81 8.13 0.48 -6.33
N LYS A 82 7.66 1.52 -7.01
CA LYS A 82 6.87 1.35 -8.25
C LYS A 82 7.60 0.57 -9.34
N PRO A 83 8.91 0.78 -9.60
CA PRO A 83 9.61 -0.03 -10.59
C PRO A 83 9.70 -1.52 -10.26
N MET A 84 9.54 -1.89 -8.99
CA MET A 84 9.54 -3.28 -8.54
C MET A 84 8.17 -3.93 -8.63
N GLN A 85 7.12 -3.14 -8.86
CA GLN A 85 5.74 -3.59 -8.87
C GLN A 85 5.19 -3.64 -10.29
N ALA A 86 4.17 -4.49 -10.49
CA ALA A 86 3.46 -4.59 -11.75
C ALA A 86 1.94 -4.53 -11.46
N PRO A 87 1.29 -3.40 -11.76
CA PRO A 87 -0.15 -3.26 -11.49
C PRO A 87 -0.97 -4.27 -12.30
N LEU A 88 -2.11 -4.68 -11.74
CA LEU A 88 -3.01 -5.60 -12.43
C LEU A 88 -3.69 -4.91 -13.62
N PRO A 89 -3.86 -5.62 -14.76
CA PRO A 89 -4.61 -5.09 -15.89
C PRO A 89 -6.08 -4.78 -15.54
N THR A 90 -6.61 -5.48 -14.53
CA THR A 90 -8.01 -5.35 -14.10
C THR A 90 -8.25 -4.24 -13.09
N ARG A 91 -7.22 -3.49 -12.70
CA ARG A 91 -7.40 -2.38 -11.77
C ARG A 91 -8.34 -1.31 -12.35
N ALA A 92 -9.01 -0.60 -11.45
CA ALA A 92 -9.86 0.52 -11.87
C ALA A 92 -8.99 1.70 -12.36
N PRO A 93 -9.55 2.58 -13.20
CA PRO A 93 -8.84 3.79 -13.62
C PRO A 93 -8.35 4.61 -12.43
N GLY A 94 -7.09 5.03 -12.48
CA GLY A 94 -6.46 5.80 -11.41
C GLY A 94 -5.88 4.98 -10.28
N GLU A 95 -6.09 3.67 -10.25
CA GLU A 95 -5.49 2.79 -9.24
C GLU A 95 -4.12 2.30 -9.66
N TRP A 96 -3.20 2.24 -8.69
CA TRP A 96 -1.93 1.52 -8.82
C TRP A 96 -2.07 0.13 -8.21
N TRP A 97 -2.38 0.06 -6.91
CA TRP A 97 -2.85 -1.17 -6.28
C TRP A 97 -4.33 -1.31 -6.61
N ALA A 98 -4.75 -2.53 -7.00
CA ALA A 98 -6.16 -2.80 -7.30
C ALA A 98 -6.91 -3.01 -6.00
N GLU A 99 -7.93 -2.21 -5.75
CA GLU A 99 -8.80 -2.35 -4.56
C GLU A 99 -9.62 -3.61 -4.69
N MET A 100 -9.72 -4.37 -3.57
CA MET A 100 -10.52 -5.59 -3.51
C MET A 100 -11.82 -5.34 -2.76
N GLU A 101 -12.89 -5.99 -3.22
CA GLU A 101 -14.19 -5.95 -2.57
C GLU A 101 -14.14 -6.80 -1.28
N GLU A 102 -14.60 -6.25 -0.15
CA GLU A 102 -14.79 -7.02 1.07
C GLU A 102 -16.05 -7.87 0.92
N VAL A 103 -15.92 -9.19 0.93
CA VAL A 103 -17.06 -10.09 0.76
C VAL A 103 -17.56 -10.70 2.07
N PHE A 104 -16.80 -10.56 3.15
CA PHE A 104 -17.18 -11.03 4.49
C PHE A 104 -16.32 -10.39 5.56
N HIS A 105 -16.93 -10.07 6.68
CA HIS A 105 -16.21 -9.61 7.88
C HIS A 105 -16.98 -10.03 9.12
N LEU A 106 -16.26 -10.46 10.15
CA LEU A 106 -16.78 -10.75 11.49
C LEU A 106 -15.86 -10.10 12.52
N ASP A 107 -16.41 -9.30 13.41
CA ASP A 107 -15.65 -8.73 14.53
C ASP A 107 -15.25 -9.80 15.54
#